data_c42f348b3c13f34178cecd493e5e8457
#
_entry.id   c42f348b3c13f34178cecd493e5e8457
#
_cell.length_a   1.000
_cell.length_b   1.000
_cell.length_c   1.000
_cell.angle_alpha   90.00
_cell.angle_beta   90.00
_cell.angle_gamma   90.00
#
_symmetry.space_group_name_H-M   'P 1'
#
loop_
_entity.id
_entity.type
_entity.pdbx_description
1 polymer ?
#
loop_
_entity_poly.entity_id
_entity_poly.type
_entity_poly.pdbx_seq_one_letter_code
_entity_poly.pdbx_strand_id
1 'polypeptide(L)'
;MKSRVYIVLTISLLFVSCTSAPSATPTLVADVIPLTPAGATVPDNTPTAIATLTNTATPTNTSTPTFLPTNTPLPPLTVSFYRLRIEYSTTSDWTTLDLDKATNILTARLITISGNPSNFEVGAYHLALNQPISAAQAGQSVGVTVDYALSPNSLNQPLAFLLKKGALNGSVVRVLNVTGNNVQLIQEVKHQVVVESNPDINPLAFSVDLSSLKSTSPLQVQIERPTSQRMLWAFYYPWYYADDWSSTQLKDRPITRYSSDDRRAITHQIEQAQSAGIDGFISSWCGPGDYTDQNLKLLLDLAQEKRFSVTIYFETLKDSGRPRDKDEILKWLSYAISTYRGHPAFMKVNGKPLIVIWASESVPLATWKSILEELRAQGLDATYLATGYNITNLDVFDGLHEYNVSTIPNLTETFRSVARATRYYGLLADSPTPKIWVATVQPGFGEFPDRDNGKFYRNTFEAALKSDPDWIFITTWNEWWEHTHIEPSELYGDLYLRITREFAEKWKGK
;
A
#
# COMPACT_ATOMS: atom_id res chain seq x y z
N MET A 1 -29.84 -27.28 -21.01
CA MET A 1 -29.99 -25.82 -20.88
C MET A 1 -29.95 -25.47 -19.40
N LYS A 2 -28.83 -25.07 -18.89
CA LYS A 2 -28.67 -24.47 -17.54
C LYS A 2 -27.86 -23.21 -17.74
N SER A 3 -28.51 -22.05 -17.77
CA SER A 3 -27.92 -20.73 -17.78
C SER A 3 -27.06 -20.55 -16.55
N ARG A 4 -25.76 -20.38 -16.72
CA ARG A 4 -24.88 -19.86 -15.70
C ARG A 4 -24.89 -18.33 -15.78
N VAL A 5 -25.59 -17.71 -14.86
CA VAL A 5 -25.54 -16.28 -14.63
C VAL A 5 -24.17 -15.98 -14.05
N TYR A 6 -23.32 -15.30 -14.81
CA TYR A 6 -22.11 -14.68 -14.27
C TYR A 6 -22.53 -13.42 -13.53
N ILE A 7 -22.52 -13.49 -12.21
CA ILE A 7 -22.61 -12.32 -11.36
C ILE A 7 -21.26 -11.61 -11.53
N VAL A 8 -21.24 -10.56 -12.32
CA VAL A 8 -20.20 -9.53 -12.24
C VAL A 8 -20.39 -8.89 -10.89
N LEU A 9 -19.54 -9.28 -9.93
CA LEU A 9 -19.44 -8.62 -8.64
C LEU A 9 -18.81 -7.25 -8.92
N THR A 10 -19.65 -6.28 -9.22
CA THR A 10 -19.28 -4.87 -9.07
C THR A 10 -19.06 -4.71 -7.56
N ILE A 11 -17.80 -4.67 -7.16
CA ILE A 11 -17.42 -4.29 -5.80
C ILE A 11 -17.83 -2.84 -5.67
N SER A 12 -19.02 -2.61 -5.12
CA SER A 12 -19.38 -1.30 -4.61
C SER A 12 -18.47 -1.09 -3.40
N LEU A 13 -17.34 -0.44 -3.62
CA LEU A 13 -16.55 0.19 -2.58
C LEU A 13 -17.52 1.15 -1.89
N LEU A 14 -17.98 0.80 -0.71
CA LEU A 14 -18.62 1.72 0.19
C LEU A 14 -17.52 2.71 0.62
N PHE A 15 -17.44 3.80 -0.13
CA PHE A 15 -16.59 4.92 0.23
C PHE A 15 -17.18 5.56 1.48
N VAL A 16 -16.63 5.24 2.63
CA VAL A 16 -16.75 6.12 3.79
C VAL A 16 -15.79 7.26 3.54
N SER A 17 -16.28 8.28 2.88
CA SER A 17 -15.49 9.49 2.64
C SER A 17 -15.67 10.43 3.83
N CYS A 18 -14.72 11.33 4.00
CA CYS A 18 -14.70 12.38 5.03
C CYS A 18 -15.93 13.30 4.92
N THR A 19 -17.07 12.90 5.46
CA THR A 19 -18.21 13.80 5.57
C THR A 19 -18.14 14.51 6.90
N SER A 20 -17.75 15.78 6.89
CA SER A 20 -18.03 16.68 8.02
C SER A 20 -19.55 16.81 8.16
N ALA A 21 -20.11 16.39 9.29
CA ALA A 21 -21.50 16.63 9.60
C ALA A 21 -21.80 18.14 9.58
N PRO A 22 -22.97 18.57 9.06
CA PRO A 22 -23.31 19.99 9.08
C PRO A 22 -23.42 20.47 10.53
N SER A 23 -22.70 21.51 10.86
CA SER A 23 -22.74 22.16 12.17
C SER A 23 -24.16 22.66 12.44
N ALA A 24 -24.87 22.01 13.34
CA ALA A 24 -26.11 22.51 13.91
C ALA A 24 -25.77 23.64 14.87
N THR A 25 -26.17 24.85 14.54
CA THR A 25 -26.12 26.02 15.40
C THR A 25 -27.04 25.78 16.62
N PRO A 26 -26.56 25.83 17.86
CA PRO A 26 -27.46 25.71 19.01
C PRO A 26 -28.22 27.02 19.21
N THR A 27 -29.53 26.97 19.05
CA THR A 27 -30.43 28.03 19.49
C THR A 27 -30.58 27.92 21.00
N LEU A 28 -30.12 28.93 21.71
CA LEU A 28 -30.32 29.12 23.13
C LEU A 28 -31.81 29.33 23.41
N VAL A 29 -32.41 28.44 24.18
CA VAL A 29 -33.65 28.74 24.95
C VAL A 29 -33.31 28.50 26.40
N ALA A 30 -33.38 29.59 27.17
CA ALA A 30 -33.28 29.61 28.61
C ALA A 30 -34.64 29.32 29.20
N ASP A 31 -34.72 28.37 30.09
CA ASP A 31 -35.75 28.39 31.14
C ASP A 31 -35.19 27.86 32.48
N VAL A 32 -35.30 28.74 33.46
CA VAL A 32 -34.85 28.63 34.84
C VAL A 32 -36.02 28.10 35.68
N ILE A 33 -35.83 27.04 36.46
CA ILE A 33 -36.61 26.82 37.69
C ILE A 33 -35.72 26.17 38.79
N PRO A 34 -35.67 26.74 39.99
CA PRO A 34 -34.85 26.23 41.09
C PRO A 34 -35.64 25.33 42.03
N LEU A 35 -35.01 24.30 42.58
CA LEU A 35 -35.48 23.66 43.83
C LEU A 35 -34.29 23.29 44.71
N THR A 36 -34.31 23.85 45.93
CA THR A 36 -33.44 23.62 47.08
C THR A 36 -34.06 22.57 48.03
N PRO A 37 -33.42 22.19 49.13
CA PRO A 37 -32.84 20.86 49.34
C PRO A 37 -33.49 20.11 50.48
N ALA A 38 -33.27 18.83 50.59
CA ALA A 38 -33.56 18.11 51.84
C ALA A 38 -32.37 17.24 52.22
N GLY A 39 -31.92 17.43 53.46
CA GLY A 39 -30.75 16.82 54.05
C GLY A 39 -30.90 15.35 54.43
N ALA A 40 -29.78 14.70 54.55
CA ALA A 40 -29.60 13.48 55.35
C ALA A 40 -28.17 13.41 55.88
N THR A 41 -28.13 13.09 57.12
CA THR A 41 -27.07 13.05 58.13
C THR A 41 -25.95 12.05 57.84
N VAL A 42 -24.72 12.49 58.16
CA VAL A 42 -23.48 11.71 58.21
C VAL A 42 -23.40 10.94 59.55
N PRO A 43 -22.92 9.70 59.56
CA PRO A 43 -22.31 9.13 60.75
C PRO A 43 -20.79 9.20 60.69
N ASP A 44 -20.24 9.71 61.76
CA ASP A 44 -18.86 9.83 62.17
C ASP A 44 -18.28 8.43 62.41
N ASN A 45 -17.08 8.13 61.87
CA ASN A 45 -16.24 7.03 62.33
C ASN A 45 -14.75 7.40 62.27
N THR A 46 -14.24 7.59 63.47
CA THR A 46 -12.86 7.87 63.83
C THR A 46 -11.89 6.76 63.37
N PRO A 47 -10.65 7.09 62.94
CA PRO A 47 -9.69 6.13 62.42
C PRO A 47 -8.89 5.43 63.50
N THR A 48 -8.80 4.11 63.40
CA THR A 48 -7.84 3.29 64.18
C THR A 48 -6.50 3.26 63.47
N ALA A 49 -5.45 3.64 64.22
CA ALA A 49 -4.07 3.63 63.78
C ALA A 49 -3.57 2.22 63.44
N ILE A 50 -2.97 2.06 62.28
CA ILE A 50 -2.20 0.88 61.90
C ILE A 50 -0.73 1.31 61.60
N ALA A 51 0.18 0.52 62.17
CA ALA A 51 1.59 0.74 62.28
C ALA A 51 2.32 0.91 60.94
N THR A 52 3.23 1.86 60.93
CA THR A 52 4.22 2.14 59.88
C THR A 52 5.27 1.04 59.87
N LEU A 53 5.32 0.26 58.78
CA LEU A 53 6.53 -0.51 58.40
C LEU A 53 7.30 0.27 57.34
N THR A 54 8.38 0.88 57.75
CA THR A 54 9.35 1.54 56.87
C THR A 54 10.23 0.47 56.21
N ASN A 55 9.95 0.17 54.95
CA ASN A 55 10.90 -0.54 54.10
C ASN A 55 11.57 0.46 53.16
N THR A 56 12.77 0.86 53.53
CA THR A 56 13.70 1.66 52.72
C THR A 56 14.33 0.71 51.70
N ALA A 57 13.70 0.57 50.51
CA ALA A 57 14.34 -0.03 49.35
C ALA A 57 14.97 1.10 48.53
N THR A 58 16.29 1.14 48.50
CA THR A 58 17.09 1.97 47.61
C THR A 58 16.73 1.64 46.17
N PRO A 59 16.35 2.60 45.29
CA PRO A 59 16.09 2.29 43.86
C PRO A 59 17.43 1.96 43.22
N THR A 60 17.64 0.70 42.90
CA THR A 60 18.67 0.27 41.98
C THR A 60 18.31 0.81 40.60
N ASN A 61 19.11 1.79 40.14
CA ASN A 61 19.07 2.28 38.76
C ASN A 61 19.39 1.11 37.81
N THR A 62 18.39 0.36 37.40
CA THR A 62 18.49 -0.55 36.27
C THR A 62 18.41 0.31 35.02
N SER A 63 19.57 0.63 34.47
CA SER A 63 19.69 1.24 33.15
C SER A 63 18.98 0.30 32.16
N THR A 64 17.78 0.69 31.72
CA THR A 64 17.11 0.06 30.59
C THR A 64 18.06 0.17 29.40
N PRO A 65 18.46 -0.92 28.75
CA PRO A 65 19.30 -0.83 27.57
C PRO A 65 18.57 -0.05 26.50
N THR A 66 19.08 1.15 26.21
CA THR A 66 18.66 1.95 25.07
C THR A 66 19.21 1.26 23.83
N PHE A 67 18.45 0.34 23.25
CA PHE A 67 18.74 -0.12 21.91
C PHE A 67 18.45 1.01 20.93
N LEU A 68 19.46 1.84 20.65
CA LEU A 68 19.52 2.55 19.38
C LEU A 68 19.68 1.47 18.33
N PRO A 69 18.78 1.38 17.31
CA PRO A 69 19.02 0.49 16.20
C PRO A 69 20.32 0.95 15.54
N THR A 70 21.30 0.07 15.44
CA THR A 70 22.53 0.32 14.70
C THR A 70 22.15 0.43 13.24
N ASN A 71 22.11 1.65 12.71
CA ASN A 71 21.93 1.97 11.30
C ASN A 71 23.20 1.58 10.52
N THR A 72 23.49 0.30 10.42
CA THR A 72 24.51 -0.18 9.51
C THR A 72 23.80 -0.42 8.17
N PRO A 73 24.10 0.35 7.11
CA PRO A 73 23.55 0.11 5.78
C PRO A 73 23.84 -1.34 5.35
N LEU A 74 22.85 -2.01 4.84
CA LEU A 74 23.06 -3.32 4.24
C LEU A 74 23.98 -3.14 3.01
N PRO A 75 24.94 -4.06 2.76
CA PRO A 75 25.84 -3.93 1.65
C PRO A 75 25.06 -3.96 0.31
N PRO A 76 25.53 -3.20 -0.69
CA PRO A 76 24.95 -3.26 -2.04
C PRO A 76 24.93 -4.68 -2.59
N LEU A 77 23.89 -5.02 -3.32
CA LEU A 77 23.75 -6.30 -4.00
C LEU A 77 24.23 -6.19 -5.44
N THR A 78 25.28 -6.95 -5.81
CA THR A 78 25.71 -7.06 -7.22
C THR A 78 24.80 -8.05 -7.95
N VAL A 79 24.12 -7.59 -8.99
CA VAL A 79 23.17 -8.37 -9.78
C VAL A 79 23.64 -8.50 -11.21
N SER A 80 23.68 -9.75 -11.71
CA SER A 80 23.93 -10.05 -13.13
C SER A 80 22.59 -10.35 -13.80
N PHE A 81 22.35 -9.79 -14.98
CA PHE A 81 21.10 -9.98 -15.70
C PHE A 81 21.23 -9.81 -17.21
N TYR A 82 20.28 -10.38 -17.95
CA TYR A 82 20.05 -10.13 -19.37
C TYR A 82 18.86 -9.21 -19.55
N ARG A 83 18.88 -8.34 -20.58
CA ARG A 83 17.78 -7.44 -20.91
C ARG A 83 17.06 -7.96 -22.14
N LEU A 84 15.80 -8.33 -21.94
CA LEU A 84 14.89 -8.78 -22.98
C LEU A 84 13.84 -7.70 -23.22
N ARG A 85 13.52 -7.42 -24.48
CA ARG A 85 12.43 -6.50 -24.84
C ARG A 85 11.27 -7.28 -25.44
N ILE A 86 10.07 -6.98 -24.97
CA ILE A 86 8.83 -7.44 -25.57
C ILE A 86 8.12 -6.25 -26.18
N GLU A 87 7.94 -6.29 -27.51
CA GLU A 87 7.04 -5.40 -28.24
C GLU A 87 5.71 -6.14 -28.43
N TYR A 88 4.65 -5.64 -27.81
CA TYR A 88 3.36 -6.29 -27.78
C TYR A 88 2.32 -5.34 -28.34
N SER A 89 1.59 -5.76 -29.39
CA SER A 89 0.58 -4.95 -30.07
C SER A 89 -0.65 -5.78 -30.40
N THR A 90 -1.80 -5.10 -30.43
CA THR A 90 -3.07 -5.72 -30.83
C THR A 90 -3.94 -4.75 -31.61
N THR A 91 -4.72 -5.31 -32.54
CA THR A 91 -5.89 -4.67 -33.14
C THR A 91 -7.19 -5.19 -32.57
N SER A 92 -7.15 -6.11 -31.58
CA SER A 92 -8.30 -6.59 -30.84
C SER A 92 -8.76 -5.56 -29.79
N ASP A 93 -10.01 -5.65 -29.35
CA ASP A 93 -10.58 -4.82 -28.29
C ASP A 93 -9.89 -5.07 -26.94
N TRP A 94 -9.51 -6.31 -26.68
CA TRP A 94 -8.70 -6.68 -25.52
C TRP A 94 -7.70 -7.80 -25.83
N THR A 95 -6.62 -7.82 -25.10
CA THR A 95 -5.61 -8.88 -25.17
C THR A 95 -4.78 -8.94 -23.88
N THR A 96 -4.36 -10.14 -23.51
CA THR A 96 -3.42 -10.37 -22.40
C THR A 96 -2.28 -11.27 -22.83
N LEU A 97 -1.11 -11.02 -22.26
CA LEU A 97 0.08 -11.85 -22.42
C LEU A 97 0.60 -12.22 -21.03
N ASP A 98 0.44 -13.49 -20.67
CA ASP A 98 0.94 -14.05 -19.43
C ASP A 98 2.28 -14.75 -19.68
N LEU A 99 3.27 -14.47 -18.83
CA LEU A 99 4.61 -15.09 -18.83
C LEU A 99 4.67 -16.15 -17.73
N ASP A 100 5.35 -17.27 -18.00
CA ASP A 100 5.50 -18.32 -16.99
C ASP A 100 6.33 -17.81 -15.80
N LYS A 101 5.78 -17.97 -14.61
CA LYS A 101 6.41 -17.61 -13.32
C LYS A 101 7.62 -18.47 -12.97
N ALA A 102 7.77 -19.65 -13.60
CA ALA A 102 8.99 -20.46 -13.49
C ALA A 102 10.22 -19.75 -14.08
N THR A 103 10.01 -18.81 -15.01
CA THR A 103 11.08 -17.95 -15.51
C THR A 103 11.50 -16.95 -14.45
N ASN A 104 12.80 -16.89 -14.14
CA ASN A 104 13.34 -15.97 -13.13
C ASN A 104 13.44 -14.54 -13.67
N ILE A 105 12.30 -13.92 -13.95
CA ILE A 105 12.18 -12.49 -14.24
C ILE A 105 12.46 -11.72 -12.95
N LEU A 106 13.42 -10.82 -12.99
CA LEU A 106 13.79 -9.98 -11.85
C LEU A 106 12.86 -8.80 -11.75
N THR A 107 12.65 -8.09 -12.88
CA THR A 107 11.76 -6.94 -12.98
C THR A 107 11.35 -6.69 -14.42
N ALA A 108 10.38 -5.80 -14.62
CA ALA A 108 10.00 -5.28 -15.92
C ALA A 108 9.85 -3.75 -15.86
N ARG A 109 10.03 -3.07 -16.99
CA ARG A 109 9.84 -1.62 -17.12
C ARG A 109 9.15 -1.28 -18.42
N LEU A 110 8.12 -0.45 -18.34
CA LEU A 110 7.46 0.11 -19.51
C LEU A 110 8.41 1.08 -20.22
N ILE A 111 8.60 0.90 -21.53
CA ILE A 111 9.44 1.77 -22.35
C ILE A 111 8.57 2.73 -23.15
N THR A 112 7.58 2.22 -23.89
CA THR A 112 6.68 3.06 -24.68
C THR A 112 5.28 2.48 -24.73
N ILE A 113 4.30 3.36 -24.94
CA ILE A 113 2.93 3.03 -25.32
C ILE A 113 2.71 3.56 -26.73
N SER A 114 2.10 2.77 -27.58
CA SER A 114 1.72 3.16 -28.95
C SER A 114 0.21 3.09 -29.14
N GLY A 115 -0.33 3.96 -29.98
CA GLY A 115 -1.77 4.14 -30.11
C GLY A 115 -2.37 4.85 -28.89
N ASN A 116 -3.65 4.62 -28.66
CA ASN A 116 -4.40 5.21 -27.54
C ASN A 116 -5.18 4.13 -26.82
N PRO A 117 -4.54 3.23 -26.04
CA PRO A 117 -5.25 2.21 -25.30
C PRO A 117 -6.20 2.86 -24.27
N SER A 118 -7.40 2.31 -24.13
CA SER A 118 -8.36 2.74 -23.11
C SER A 118 -7.92 2.30 -21.72
N ASN A 119 -7.18 1.19 -21.65
CA ASN A 119 -6.54 0.69 -20.43
C ASN A 119 -5.33 -0.19 -20.79
N PHE A 120 -4.34 -0.23 -19.88
CA PHE A 120 -3.23 -1.16 -19.99
C PHE A 120 -2.71 -1.52 -18.58
N GLU A 121 -2.14 -2.72 -18.48
CA GLU A 121 -1.49 -3.20 -17.26
C GLU A 121 -0.13 -3.82 -17.62
N VAL A 122 0.89 -3.47 -16.84
CA VAL A 122 2.23 -4.02 -16.97
C VAL A 122 2.68 -4.55 -15.61
N GLY A 123 2.78 -5.86 -15.52
CA GLY A 123 3.34 -6.55 -14.37
C GLY A 123 4.61 -7.32 -14.74
N ALA A 124 5.26 -7.93 -13.75
CA ALA A 124 6.45 -8.75 -13.99
C ALA A 124 6.16 -9.98 -14.88
N TYR A 125 4.93 -10.49 -14.85
CA TYR A 125 4.52 -11.71 -15.55
C TYR A 125 3.20 -11.56 -16.31
N HIS A 126 2.69 -10.35 -16.44
CA HIS A 126 1.41 -10.09 -17.08
C HIS A 126 1.45 -8.78 -17.84
N LEU A 127 0.96 -8.77 -19.06
CA LEU A 127 0.68 -7.58 -19.86
C LEU A 127 -0.78 -7.64 -20.31
N ALA A 128 -1.50 -6.53 -20.18
CA ALA A 128 -2.85 -6.39 -20.73
C ALA A 128 -3.00 -5.09 -21.51
N LEU A 129 -3.73 -5.14 -22.60
CA LEU A 129 -4.07 -3.99 -23.44
C LEU A 129 -5.54 -4.05 -23.79
N ASN A 130 -6.23 -2.93 -23.64
CA ASN A 130 -7.61 -2.75 -24.04
C ASN A 130 -7.76 -1.50 -24.92
N GLN A 131 -8.71 -1.55 -25.86
CA GLN A 131 -9.14 -0.39 -26.64
C GLN A 131 -10.66 -0.42 -26.84
N PRO A 132 -11.30 0.71 -27.20
CA PRO A 132 -12.71 0.71 -27.53
C PRO A 132 -13.03 -0.25 -28.68
N ILE A 133 -14.16 -0.95 -28.62
CA ILE A 133 -14.62 -1.89 -29.67
C ILE A 133 -14.69 -1.19 -31.03
N SER A 134 -15.15 0.07 -31.07
CA SER A 134 -15.20 0.87 -32.31
C SER A 134 -13.83 1.06 -32.96
N ALA A 135 -12.78 1.25 -32.14
CA ALA A 135 -11.40 1.36 -32.63
C ALA A 135 -10.88 0.01 -33.13
N ALA A 136 -11.18 -1.08 -32.42
CA ALA A 136 -10.85 -2.44 -32.84
C ALA A 136 -11.54 -2.81 -34.15
N GLN A 137 -12.84 -2.50 -34.31
CA GLN A 137 -13.58 -2.70 -35.57
C GLN A 137 -12.98 -1.91 -36.74
N ALA A 138 -12.43 -0.73 -36.47
CA ALA A 138 -11.71 0.07 -37.45
C ALA A 138 -10.28 -0.45 -37.75
N GLY A 139 -9.82 -1.50 -37.09
CA GLY A 139 -8.48 -2.07 -37.25
C GLY A 139 -7.35 -1.19 -36.63
N GLN A 140 -7.69 -0.29 -35.73
CA GLN A 140 -6.68 0.52 -35.05
C GLN A 140 -5.81 -0.34 -34.13
N SER A 141 -4.52 -0.05 -34.10
CA SER A 141 -3.56 -0.80 -33.27
C SER A 141 -3.17 -0.01 -32.03
N VAL A 142 -3.13 -0.71 -30.92
CA VAL A 142 -2.51 -0.24 -29.67
C VAL A 142 -1.38 -1.19 -29.29
N GLY A 143 -0.38 -0.70 -28.58
CA GLY A 143 0.74 -1.54 -28.16
C GLY A 143 1.52 -0.98 -27.00
N VAL A 144 2.35 -1.85 -26.40
CA VAL A 144 3.33 -1.50 -25.39
C VAL A 144 4.67 -2.14 -25.72
N THR A 145 5.74 -1.45 -25.37
CA THR A 145 7.10 -1.98 -25.34
C THR A 145 7.56 -2.06 -23.90
N VAL A 146 7.96 -3.25 -23.48
CA VAL A 146 8.37 -3.53 -22.09
C VAL A 146 9.73 -4.20 -22.10
N ASP A 147 10.67 -3.69 -21.33
CA ASP A 147 11.95 -4.35 -21.07
C ASP A 147 11.86 -5.19 -19.80
N TYR A 148 12.48 -6.37 -19.84
CA TYR A 148 12.56 -7.34 -18.76
C TYR A 148 14.02 -7.58 -18.38
N ALA A 149 14.32 -7.59 -17.09
CA ALA A 149 15.57 -8.10 -16.55
C ALA A 149 15.42 -9.58 -16.21
N LEU A 150 16.21 -10.44 -16.85
CA LEU A 150 16.21 -11.88 -16.64
C LEU A 150 17.44 -12.30 -15.85
N SER A 151 17.26 -13.14 -14.80
CA SER A 151 18.37 -13.78 -14.15
C SER A 151 19.12 -14.72 -15.13
N PRO A 152 20.45 -14.87 -15.05
CA PRO A 152 21.19 -15.84 -15.87
C PRO A 152 20.66 -17.26 -15.79
N ASN A 153 20.07 -17.65 -14.66
CA ASN A 153 19.45 -18.98 -14.49
C ASN A 153 18.21 -19.18 -15.36
N SER A 154 17.58 -18.09 -15.84
CA SER A 154 16.43 -18.17 -16.76
C SER A 154 16.75 -18.78 -18.12
N LEU A 155 18.03 -18.77 -18.53
CA LEU A 155 18.47 -19.27 -19.83
C LEU A 155 18.50 -20.80 -19.95
N ASN A 156 18.22 -21.51 -18.87
CA ASN A 156 18.23 -22.97 -18.85
C ASN A 156 16.91 -23.60 -19.32
N GLN A 157 15.88 -22.77 -19.50
CA GLN A 157 14.56 -23.18 -19.97
C GLN A 157 14.02 -22.14 -20.96
N PRO A 158 13.18 -22.54 -21.92
CA PRO A 158 12.50 -21.59 -22.78
C PRO A 158 11.53 -20.71 -21.96
N LEU A 159 11.37 -19.47 -22.39
CA LEU A 159 10.38 -18.55 -21.81
C LEU A 159 9.01 -18.90 -22.39
N ALA A 160 8.11 -19.41 -21.57
CA ALA A 160 6.77 -19.77 -21.98
C ALA A 160 5.79 -18.59 -21.80
N PHE A 161 4.87 -18.48 -22.77
CA PHE A 161 3.86 -17.43 -22.86
C PHE A 161 2.47 -18.03 -23.09
N LEU A 162 1.46 -17.36 -22.53
CA LEU A 162 0.07 -17.58 -22.85
C LEU A 162 -0.55 -16.27 -23.32
N LEU A 163 -0.84 -16.18 -24.61
CA LEU A 163 -1.48 -15.04 -25.24
C LEU A 163 -2.98 -15.30 -25.36
N LYS A 164 -3.82 -14.40 -24.87
CA LYS A 164 -5.27 -14.42 -25.00
C LYS A 164 -5.72 -13.11 -25.63
N LYS A 165 -6.81 -13.13 -26.40
CA LYS A 165 -7.35 -11.93 -27.03
C LYS A 165 -8.85 -12.07 -27.25
N GLY A 166 -9.53 -10.95 -27.52
CA GLY A 166 -10.89 -10.91 -28.01
C GLY A 166 -11.06 -11.54 -29.40
N ALA A 167 -12.29 -11.70 -29.78
CA ALA A 167 -12.66 -12.35 -31.06
C ALA A 167 -12.29 -11.52 -32.30
N LEU A 168 -12.08 -10.21 -32.14
CA LEU A 168 -11.77 -9.29 -33.23
C LEU A 168 -10.26 -9.20 -33.46
N ASN A 169 -9.87 -9.31 -34.77
CA ASN A 169 -8.55 -9.03 -35.28
C ASN A 169 -7.39 -9.83 -34.59
N GLY A 170 -6.15 -9.32 -34.67
CA GLY A 170 -4.94 -10.03 -34.27
C GLY A 170 -4.09 -9.34 -33.24
N SER A 171 -3.16 -10.11 -32.70
CA SER A 171 -2.12 -9.63 -31.80
C SER A 171 -0.75 -10.08 -32.28
N VAL A 172 0.28 -9.28 -32.03
CA VAL A 172 1.67 -9.56 -32.39
C VAL A 172 2.54 -9.40 -31.16
N VAL A 173 3.40 -10.38 -30.93
CA VAL A 173 4.43 -10.36 -29.89
C VAL A 173 5.79 -10.49 -30.55
N ARG A 174 6.69 -9.54 -30.33
CA ARG A 174 8.09 -9.61 -30.76
C ARG A 174 8.98 -9.65 -29.52
N VAL A 175 9.87 -10.61 -29.49
CA VAL A 175 10.81 -10.82 -28.39
C VAL A 175 12.21 -10.54 -28.91
N LEU A 176 12.90 -9.59 -28.28
CA LEU A 176 14.21 -9.10 -28.71
C LEU A 176 15.22 -9.18 -27.57
N ASN A 177 16.48 -9.54 -27.94
CA ASN A 177 17.62 -9.35 -27.05
C ASN A 177 18.10 -7.90 -27.17
N VAL A 178 18.12 -7.20 -26.05
CA VAL A 178 18.61 -5.82 -25.92
C VAL A 178 19.68 -5.68 -24.82
N THR A 179 20.37 -6.78 -24.49
CA THR A 179 21.40 -6.82 -23.43
C THR A 179 22.63 -6.01 -23.80
N GLY A 180 22.98 -5.95 -25.05
CA GLY A 180 24.12 -5.18 -25.57
C GLY A 180 23.67 -4.00 -26.42
N ASN A 181 24.62 -3.42 -27.15
CA ASN A 181 24.35 -2.28 -28.05
C ASN A 181 23.58 -2.68 -29.31
N ASN A 182 23.53 -3.97 -29.65
CA ASN A 182 22.86 -4.48 -30.85
C ASN A 182 21.49 -5.10 -30.44
N VAL A 183 20.44 -4.58 -31.01
CA VAL A 183 19.10 -5.15 -30.88
C VAL A 183 18.97 -6.35 -31.82
N GLN A 184 18.64 -7.52 -31.26
CA GLN A 184 18.50 -8.76 -32.04
C GLN A 184 17.08 -9.33 -31.84
N LEU A 185 16.34 -9.51 -32.93
CA LEU A 185 15.06 -10.24 -32.89
C LEU A 185 15.33 -11.72 -32.59
N ILE A 186 14.71 -12.23 -31.53
CA ILE A 186 14.74 -13.65 -31.18
C ILE A 186 13.57 -14.35 -31.86
N GLN A 187 12.33 -13.82 -31.68
CA GLN A 187 11.13 -14.43 -32.20
C GLN A 187 10.03 -13.39 -32.43
N GLU A 188 9.21 -13.61 -33.48
CA GLU A 188 7.94 -12.92 -33.69
C GLU A 188 6.81 -13.95 -33.70
N VAL A 189 5.74 -13.70 -32.96
CA VAL A 189 4.54 -14.53 -32.88
C VAL A 189 3.32 -13.70 -33.26
N LYS A 190 2.52 -14.21 -34.21
CA LYS A 190 1.26 -13.57 -34.63
C LYS A 190 0.10 -14.46 -34.23
N HIS A 191 -0.87 -13.88 -33.54
CA HIS A 191 -2.09 -14.54 -33.15
C HIS A 191 -3.27 -13.92 -33.92
N GLN A 192 -3.68 -14.59 -34.98
CA GLN A 192 -4.82 -14.20 -35.82
C GLN A 192 -6.15 -14.75 -35.28
N VAL A 193 -7.26 -14.25 -35.80
CA VAL A 193 -8.57 -14.77 -35.46
C VAL A 193 -8.70 -16.22 -35.93
N VAL A 194 -9.08 -17.13 -35.03
CA VAL A 194 -9.50 -18.50 -35.38
C VAL A 194 -10.99 -18.58 -35.16
N VAL A 195 -11.75 -18.83 -36.24
CA VAL A 195 -13.21 -18.69 -36.33
C VAL A 195 -14.02 -19.70 -35.50
N GLU A 196 -13.39 -20.74 -34.95
CA GLU A 196 -14.09 -21.91 -34.40
C GLU A 196 -13.98 -22.16 -32.91
N SER A 197 -13.21 -21.40 -32.17
CA SER A 197 -13.09 -21.58 -30.72
C SER A 197 -13.77 -20.46 -29.96
N ASN A 198 -14.32 -20.80 -28.79
CA ASN A 198 -15.01 -19.92 -27.86
C ASN A 198 -14.79 -18.42 -28.15
N PRO A 199 -15.81 -17.65 -28.56
CA PRO A 199 -15.62 -16.26 -28.98
C PRO A 199 -15.06 -15.34 -27.95
N ASP A 200 -15.06 -15.75 -26.69
CA ASP A 200 -14.61 -14.90 -25.56
C ASP A 200 -13.14 -15.11 -25.14
N ILE A 201 -12.52 -16.25 -25.49
CA ILE A 201 -11.13 -16.54 -25.13
C ILE A 201 -10.48 -17.39 -26.22
N ASN A 202 -9.48 -16.82 -26.88
CA ASN A 202 -8.72 -17.49 -27.93
C ASN A 202 -7.26 -17.64 -27.48
N PRO A 203 -6.92 -18.67 -26.67
CA PRO A 203 -5.60 -18.82 -26.09
C PRO A 203 -4.59 -19.38 -27.09
N LEU A 204 -3.40 -18.79 -27.14
CA LEU A 204 -2.22 -19.30 -27.84
C LEU A 204 -1.08 -19.47 -26.85
N ALA A 205 -0.70 -20.71 -26.55
CA ALA A 205 0.51 -21.01 -25.81
C ALA A 205 1.71 -21.13 -26.77
N PHE A 206 2.81 -20.46 -26.46
CA PHE A 206 4.07 -20.57 -27.19
C PHE A 206 5.25 -20.41 -26.25
N SER A 207 6.43 -20.80 -26.74
CA SER A 207 7.67 -20.63 -25.98
C SER A 207 8.77 -20.04 -26.86
N VAL A 208 9.66 -19.29 -26.24
CA VAL A 208 10.79 -18.61 -26.87
C VAL A 208 12.08 -19.22 -26.36
N ASP A 209 12.93 -19.71 -27.26
CA ASP A 209 14.26 -20.19 -26.93
C ASP A 209 15.20 -19.02 -26.64
N LEU A 210 15.75 -19.00 -25.44
CA LEU A 210 16.68 -17.97 -24.97
C LEU A 210 18.15 -18.35 -25.17
N SER A 211 18.46 -19.45 -25.87
CA SER A 211 19.83 -19.96 -26.04
C SER A 211 20.76 -18.93 -26.72
N SER A 212 20.22 -18.08 -27.59
CA SER A 212 20.97 -16.98 -28.26
C SER A 212 21.51 -15.96 -27.24
N LEU A 213 20.88 -15.77 -26.09
CA LEU A 213 21.39 -14.89 -25.03
C LEU A 213 22.68 -15.40 -24.39
N LYS A 214 22.96 -16.73 -24.43
CA LYS A 214 24.18 -17.33 -23.86
C LYS A 214 25.45 -16.86 -24.52
N SER A 215 25.38 -16.37 -25.76
CA SER A 215 26.52 -15.77 -26.48
C SER A 215 26.79 -14.31 -26.12
N THR A 216 25.89 -13.69 -25.33
CA THR A 216 26.00 -12.31 -24.86
C THR A 216 26.48 -12.30 -23.42
N SER A 217 27.38 -11.42 -23.04
CA SER A 217 27.74 -11.24 -21.63
C SER A 217 26.60 -10.57 -20.85
N PRO A 218 26.25 -11.05 -19.65
CA PRO A 218 25.22 -10.39 -18.84
C PRO A 218 25.68 -9.01 -18.37
N LEU A 219 24.75 -8.09 -18.23
CA LEU A 219 24.96 -6.82 -17.56
C LEU A 219 25.18 -7.04 -16.07
N GLN A 220 25.97 -6.18 -15.42
CA GLN A 220 26.18 -6.19 -13.95
C GLN A 220 25.92 -4.81 -13.38
N VAL A 221 25.11 -4.74 -12.35
CA VAL A 221 24.75 -3.50 -11.65
C VAL A 221 24.78 -3.74 -10.15
N GLN A 222 25.26 -2.76 -9.41
CA GLN A 222 25.11 -2.72 -7.95
C GLN A 222 23.79 -2.02 -7.58
N ILE A 223 22.98 -2.67 -6.73
CA ILE A 223 21.73 -2.11 -6.24
C ILE A 223 21.86 -1.86 -4.73
N GLU A 224 21.56 -0.66 -4.31
CA GLU A 224 21.45 -0.30 -2.90
C GLU A 224 20.04 -0.64 -2.38
N ARG A 225 19.91 -0.91 -1.07
CA ARG A 225 18.59 -1.02 -0.45
C ARG A 225 18.05 0.37 -0.12
N PRO A 226 16.73 0.60 -0.27
CA PRO A 226 16.14 1.93 -0.08
C PRO A 226 16.16 2.38 1.39
N THR A 227 16.17 1.43 2.31
CA THR A 227 16.18 1.66 3.75
C THR A 227 16.90 0.53 4.47
N SER A 228 17.64 0.87 5.52
CA SER A 228 18.30 -0.10 6.39
C SER A 228 17.41 -0.55 7.57
N GLN A 229 16.26 0.07 7.77
CA GLN A 229 15.43 -0.14 8.95
C GLN A 229 14.09 -0.79 8.57
N ARG A 230 13.82 -1.96 9.14
CA ARG A 230 12.51 -2.62 9.08
C ARG A 230 11.52 -1.88 9.96
N MET A 231 10.43 -1.36 9.39
CA MET A 231 9.40 -0.61 10.11
C MET A 231 8.02 -1.20 9.92
N LEU A 232 7.28 -1.33 11.01
CA LEU A 232 5.90 -1.77 11.06
C LEU A 232 5.00 -0.56 11.29
N TRP A 233 4.08 -0.30 10.38
CA TRP A 233 3.18 0.82 10.38
C TRP A 233 1.73 0.37 10.42
N ALA A 234 0.82 1.18 10.95
CA ALA A 234 -0.60 0.94 10.83
C ALA A 234 -1.32 2.17 10.27
N PHE A 235 -2.25 1.94 9.34
CA PHE A 235 -3.15 3.00 8.90
C PHE A 235 -4.02 3.44 10.07
N TYR A 236 -4.13 4.76 10.26
CA TYR A 236 -4.80 5.39 11.39
C TYR A 236 -5.83 6.40 10.90
N TYR A 237 -7.04 6.33 11.46
CA TYR A 237 -8.16 7.16 11.03
C TYR A 237 -8.59 8.10 12.16
N PRO A 238 -8.22 9.41 12.08
CA PRO A 238 -8.50 10.39 13.12
C PRO A 238 -9.80 11.17 12.86
N TRP A 239 -10.90 10.49 12.53
CA TRP A 239 -12.15 11.12 12.13
C TRP A 239 -13.37 10.81 13.03
N TYR A 240 -13.19 9.99 14.08
CA TYR A 240 -14.27 9.54 14.95
C TYR A 240 -14.69 10.62 15.95
N TYR A 241 -16.02 10.75 16.11
CA TYR A 241 -16.66 11.51 17.16
C TYR A 241 -17.23 10.57 18.22
N ALA A 242 -17.49 11.10 19.44
CA ALA A 242 -18.02 10.28 20.55
C ALA A 242 -19.33 9.58 20.21
N ASP A 243 -20.16 10.19 19.36
CA ASP A 243 -21.49 9.68 18.98
C ASP A 243 -21.41 8.54 17.95
N ASP A 244 -20.32 8.38 17.22
CA ASP A 244 -20.15 7.32 16.21
C ASP A 244 -20.28 5.95 16.84
N TRP A 245 -19.87 5.79 18.10
CA TRP A 245 -19.92 4.52 18.81
C TRP A 245 -21.32 4.03 19.15
N SER A 246 -22.35 4.85 18.97
CA SER A 246 -23.76 4.47 19.10
C SER A 246 -24.33 3.85 17.81
N SER A 247 -23.62 3.93 16.69
CA SER A 247 -24.09 3.44 15.39
C SER A 247 -24.32 1.93 15.40
N THR A 248 -25.48 1.51 14.89
CA THR A 248 -25.82 0.09 14.70
C THR A 248 -25.12 -0.54 13.48
N GLN A 249 -24.47 0.28 12.64
CA GLN A 249 -23.73 -0.20 11.48
C GLN A 249 -22.33 -0.70 11.86
N LEU A 250 -21.79 -0.27 13.01
CA LEU A 250 -20.52 -0.78 13.51
C LEU A 250 -20.68 -2.21 14.02
N LYS A 251 -19.87 -3.12 13.46
CA LYS A 251 -19.85 -4.54 13.87
C LYS A 251 -19.16 -4.78 15.19
N ASP A 252 -18.20 -3.93 15.53
CA ASP A 252 -17.40 -3.97 16.74
C ASP A 252 -17.10 -2.55 17.22
N ARG A 253 -16.59 -2.40 18.43
CA ARG A 253 -16.29 -1.10 19.06
C ARG A 253 -15.03 -1.17 19.89
N PRO A 254 -14.32 -0.03 20.06
CA PRO A 254 -13.18 0.03 20.98
C PRO A 254 -13.64 -0.24 22.41
N ILE A 255 -12.80 -0.91 23.20
CA ILE A 255 -13.05 -1.14 24.64
C ILE A 255 -13.33 0.18 25.36
N THR A 256 -12.56 1.20 25.05
CA THR A 256 -12.77 2.57 25.56
C THR A 256 -13.18 3.46 24.39
N ARG A 257 -14.42 3.92 24.40
CA ARG A 257 -14.94 4.84 23.38
C ARG A 257 -14.29 6.20 23.49
N TYR A 258 -14.01 6.84 22.38
CA TYR A 258 -13.26 8.08 22.32
C TYR A 258 -13.76 9.02 21.22
N SER A 259 -13.28 10.24 21.25
CA SER A 259 -13.27 11.17 20.11
C SER A 259 -11.83 11.29 19.62
N SER A 260 -11.64 11.46 18.31
CA SER A 260 -10.31 11.50 17.70
C SER A 260 -9.47 12.74 18.08
N ASP A 261 -10.05 13.71 18.78
CA ASP A 261 -9.39 14.87 19.38
C ASP A 261 -9.05 14.69 20.88
N ASP A 262 -9.34 13.51 21.46
CA ASP A 262 -9.01 13.23 22.86
C ASP A 262 -7.52 12.85 23.02
N ARG A 263 -6.77 13.75 23.64
CA ARG A 263 -5.33 13.55 23.94
C ARG A 263 -5.05 12.25 24.69
N ARG A 264 -5.90 11.85 25.62
CA ARG A 264 -5.71 10.64 26.42
C ARG A 264 -5.91 9.39 25.56
N ALA A 265 -6.93 9.40 24.71
CA ALA A 265 -7.19 8.30 23.79
C ALA A 265 -6.01 8.12 22.81
N ILE A 266 -5.58 9.19 22.15
CA ILE A 266 -4.45 9.15 21.21
C ILE A 266 -3.17 8.67 21.91
N THR A 267 -2.87 9.20 23.11
CA THR A 267 -1.71 8.76 23.89
C THR A 267 -1.76 7.26 24.17
N HIS A 268 -2.91 6.77 24.61
CA HIS A 268 -3.12 5.34 24.89
C HIS A 268 -2.98 4.48 23.64
N GLN A 269 -3.53 4.91 22.52
CA GLN A 269 -3.39 4.22 21.22
C GLN A 269 -1.93 4.12 20.78
N ILE A 270 -1.14 5.19 20.92
CA ILE A 270 0.30 5.16 20.64
C ILE A 270 1.03 4.16 21.57
N GLU A 271 0.74 4.17 22.87
CA GLU A 271 1.33 3.23 23.82
C GLU A 271 0.99 1.77 23.53
N GLN A 272 -0.26 1.49 23.18
CA GLN A 272 -0.71 0.16 22.75
C GLN A 272 -0.01 -0.27 21.45
N ALA A 273 0.07 0.62 20.44
CA ALA A 273 0.77 0.36 19.19
C ALA A 273 2.26 0.04 19.42
N GLN A 274 2.95 0.84 20.22
CA GLN A 274 4.36 0.60 20.61
C GLN A 274 4.53 -0.74 21.33
N SER A 275 3.59 -1.09 22.21
CA SER A 275 3.61 -2.36 22.94
C SER A 275 3.49 -3.58 22.02
N ALA A 276 2.85 -3.40 20.86
CA ALA A 276 2.71 -4.42 19.81
C ALA A 276 3.87 -4.39 18.80
N GLY A 277 4.87 -3.51 18.98
CA GLY A 277 6.02 -3.38 18.08
C GLY A 277 5.75 -2.57 16.83
N ILE A 278 4.66 -1.79 16.78
CA ILE A 278 4.36 -0.83 15.71
C ILE A 278 5.25 0.40 15.90
N ASP A 279 5.87 0.90 14.83
CA ASP A 279 6.82 2.00 14.86
C ASP A 279 6.18 3.35 14.52
N GLY A 280 5.01 3.33 13.86
CA GLY A 280 4.34 4.55 13.48
C GLY A 280 2.93 4.37 12.94
N PHE A 281 2.23 5.50 12.81
CA PHE A 281 0.91 5.60 12.18
C PHE A 281 0.99 6.30 10.83
N ILE A 282 0.19 5.80 9.87
CA ILE A 282 -0.08 6.42 8.58
C ILE A 282 -1.48 7.01 8.70
N SER A 283 -1.55 8.31 9.02
CA SER A 283 -2.80 8.99 9.35
C SER A 283 -3.56 9.39 8.08
N SER A 284 -4.80 8.92 7.91
CA SER A 284 -5.70 9.43 6.87
C SER A 284 -5.81 10.95 6.99
N TRP A 285 -5.70 11.65 5.84
CA TRP A 285 -5.64 13.09 5.79
C TRP A 285 -6.46 13.62 4.62
N CYS A 286 -7.56 14.29 4.94
CA CYS A 286 -8.59 14.74 4.01
C CYS A 286 -8.42 16.19 3.56
N GLY A 287 -7.27 16.80 3.86
CA GLY A 287 -6.89 18.10 3.32
C GLY A 287 -6.71 19.22 4.36
N PRO A 288 -6.25 20.39 3.91
CA PRO A 288 -5.96 21.51 4.80
C PRO A 288 -7.22 22.01 5.53
N GLY A 289 -7.14 22.11 6.87
CA GLY A 289 -8.20 22.63 7.73
C GLY A 289 -9.32 21.63 8.04
N ASP A 290 -9.30 20.45 7.44
CA ASP A 290 -10.20 19.36 7.78
C ASP A 290 -10.02 18.88 9.24
N TYR A 291 -11.01 18.15 9.79
CA TYR A 291 -10.93 17.57 11.12
C TYR A 291 -9.71 16.63 11.24
N THR A 292 -9.42 15.87 10.19
CA THR A 292 -8.22 15.01 10.14
C THR A 292 -6.92 15.81 10.15
N ASP A 293 -6.88 17.00 9.56
CA ASP A 293 -5.72 17.91 9.59
C ASP A 293 -5.50 18.50 11.00
N GLN A 294 -6.58 18.83 11.70
CA GLN A 294 -6.52 19.32 13.07
C GLN A 294 -6.02 18.23 14.02
N ASN A 295 -6.54 17.03 13.91
CA ASN A 295 -6.16 15.89 14.73
C ASN A 295 -4.76 15.36 14.40
N LEU A 296 -4.29 15.51 13.15
CA LEU A 296 -2.91 15.18 12.77
C LEU A 296 -1.90 16.03 13.54
N LYS A 297 -2.16 17.33 13.75
CA LYS A 297 -1.28 18.19 14.55
C LYS A 297 -1.15 17.69 15.98
N LEU A 298 -2.28 17.36 16.59
CA LEU A 298 -2.32 16.81 17.93
C LEU A 298 -1.62 15.44 18.00
N LEU A 299 -1.85 14.57 17.02
CA LEU A 299 -1.20 13.25 16.91
C LEU A 299 0.32 13.40 16.79
N LEU A 300 0.80 14.35 15.98
CA LEU A 300 2.24 14.60 15.81
C LEU A 300 2.90 15.06 17.13
N ASP A 301 2.28 16.00 17.86
CA ASP A 301 2.79 16.47 19.14
C ASP A 301 2.93 15.31 20.16
N LEU A 302 1.88 14.48 20.29
CA LEU A 302 1.88 13.34 21.20
C LEU A 302 2.85 12.24 20.75
N ALA A 303 2.96 12.01 19.45
CA ALA A 303 3.92 11.07 18.87
C ALA A 303 5.36 11.50 19.16
N GLN A 304 5.67 12.80 19.13
CA GLN A 304 6.97 13.33 19.52
C GLN A 304 7.27 13.04 20.98
N GLU A 305 6.32 13.29 21.90
CA GLU A 305 6.46 12.99 23.32
C GLU A 305 6.77 11.50 23.56
N LYS A 306 6.18 10.61 22.77
CA LYS A 306 6.32 9.15 22.86
C LYS A 306 7.43 8.57 21.98
N ARG A 307 8.16 9.37 21.19
CA ARG A 307 9.14 8.90 20.20
C ARG A 307 8.54 7.90 19.21
N PHE A 308 7.37 8.24 18.69
CA PHE A 308 6.61 7.48 17.73
C PHE A 308 6.58 8.23 16.42
N SER A 309 6.55 7.52 15.29
CA SER A 309 6.58 8.16 13.97
C SER A 309 5.16 8.31 13.42
N VAL A 310 4.93 9.39 12.65
CA VAL A 310 3.66 9.62 11.96
C VAL A 310 3.94 10.09 10.54
N THR A 311 3.11 9.66 9.59
CA THR A 311 3.03 10.23 8.25
C THR A 311 1.57 10.35 7.82
N ILE A 312 1.31 10.95 6.68
CA ILE A 312 -0.05 11.08 6.13
C ILE A 312 -0.37 9.96 5.13
N TYR A 313 -1.63 9.54 5.12
CA TYR A 313 -2.27 8.85 4.02
C TYR A 313 -3.05 9.88 3.23
N PHE A 314 -2.50 10.29 2.10
CA PHE A 314 -3.08 11.34 1.27
C PHE A 314 -4.31 10.80 0.54
N GLU A 315 -5.47 11.36 0.85
CA GLU A 315 -6.76 10.95 0.27
C GLU A 315 -6.94 11.55 -1.13
N THR A 316 -6.65 10.76 -2.16
CA THR A 316 -6.70 11.20 -3.56
C THR A 316 -8.12 11.42 -4.06
N LEU A 317 -9.10 10.71 -3.51
CA LEU A 317 -10.50 10.83 -3.91
C LEU A 317 -11.24 11.88 -3.08
N LYS A 318 -12.23 12.52 -3.70
CA LYS A 318 -13.25 13.35 -3.05
C LYS A 318 -14.37 12.47 -2.49
N ASP A 319 -15.21 13.00 -1.62
CA ASP A 319 -16.39 12.31 -1.08
C ASP A 319 -17.32 11.74 -2.17
N SER A 320 -17.29 12.35 -3.35
CA SER A 320 -18.03 11.86 -4.51
C SER A 320 -17.45 10.59 -5.16
N GLY A 321 -16.33 10.05 -4.65
CA GLY A 321 -15.57 8.97 -5.26
C GLY A 321 -14.78 9.37 -6.51
N ARG A 322 -14.79 10.66 -6.90
CA ARG A 322 -14.01 11.16 -8.03
C ARG A 322 -12.61 11.58 -7.60
N PRO A 323 -11.58 11.35 -8.43
CA PRO A 323 -10.25 11.84 -8.11
C PRO A 323 -10.24 13.38 -8.00
N ARG A 324 -9.37 13.91 -7.16
CA ARG A 324 -9.04 15.32 -7.12
C ARG A 324 -8.34 15.71 -8.42
N ASP A 325 -8.52 16.94 -8.85
CA ASP A 325 -7.81 17.45 -10.01
C ASP A 325 -6.33 17.75 -9.67
N LYS A 326 -5.51 17.92 -10.72
CA LYS A 326 -4.06 18.16 -10.60
C LYS A 326 -3.74 19.31 -9.66
N ASP A 327 -4.43 20.45 -9.83
CA ASP A 327 -4.13 21.68 -9.09
C ASP A 327 -4.49 21.54 -7.61
N GLU A 328 -5.57 20.83 -7.31
CA GLU A 328 -5.96 20.52 -5.93
C GLU A 328 -4.95 19.58 -5.26
N ILE A 329 -4.51 18.53 -5.93
CA ILE A 329 -3.48 17.62 -5.42
C ILE A 329 -2.18 18.37 -5.17
N LEU A 330 -1.72 19.17 -6.14
CA LEU A 330 -0.50 19.96 -6.00
C LEU A 330 -0.58 20.93 -4.81
N LYS A 331 -1.68 21.65 -4.68
CA LYS A 331 -1.92 22.59 -3.57
C LYS A 331 -1.91 21.86 -2.21
N TRP A 332 -2.56 20.71 -2.12
CA TRP A 332 -2.68 19.98 -0.87
C TRP A 332 -1.34 19.34 -0.46
N LEU A 333 -0.61 18.75 -1.38
CA LEU A 333 0.72 18.21 -1.13
C LEU A 333 1.71 19.32 -0.75
N SER A 334 1.65 20.48 -1.44
CA SER A 334 2.48 21.65 -1.08
C SER A 334 2.21 22.10 0.36
N TYR A 335 0.94 22.16 0.76
CA TYR A 335 0.57 22.51 2.13
C TYR A 335 1.09 21.46 3.13
N ALA A 336 0.81 20.19 2.90
CA ALA A 336 1.20 19.12 3.82
C ALA A 336 2.72 19.07 4.04
N ILE A 337 3.51 19.11 2.94
CA ILE A 337 4.96 19.09 3.01
C ILE A 337 5.48 20.33 3.73
N SER A 338 5.01 21.53 3.34
CA SER A 338 5.47 22.79 3.96
C SER A 338 5.16 22.85 5.44
N THR A 339 3.98 22.35 5.84
CA THR A 339 3.50 22.44 7.22
C THR A 339 4.18 21.40 8.11
N TYR A 340 4.31 20.14 7.64
CA TYR A 340 4.66 19.02 8.52
C TYR A 340 6.10 18.54 8.41
N ARG A 341 6.82 18.80 7.28
CA ARG A 341 8.20 18.31 7.09
C ARG A 341 9.20 18.70 8.18
N GLY A 342 8.93 19.80 8.89
CA GLY A 342 9.77 20.27 9.99
C GLY A 342 9.53 19.54 11.32
N HIS A 343 8.39 18.87 11.47
CA HIS A 343 8.01 18.25 12.73
C HIS A 343 8.89 17.02 13.03
N PRO A 344 9.42 16.86 14.28
CA PRO A 344 10.32 15.75 14.64
C PRO A 344 9.68 14.37 14.50
N ALA A 345 8.39 14.23 14.80
CA ALA A 345 7.65 12.97 14.66
C ALA A 345 7.20 12.66 13.22
N PHE A 346 7.27 13.65 12.29
CA PHE A 346 6.91 13.39 10.90
C PHE A 346 8.01 12.59 10.21
N MET A 347 7.63 11.40 9.72
CA MET A 347 8.60 10.44 9.18
C MET A 347 9.37 10.98 7.98
N LYS A 348 10.67 10.71 7.96
CA LYS A 348 11.57 11.04 6.86
C LYS A 348 12.35 9.83 6.41
N VAL A 349 12.48 9.68 5.11
CA VAL A 349 13.33 8.69 4.45
C VAL A 349 14.49 9.43 3.81
N ASN A 350 15.70 9.16 4.23
CA ASN A 350 16.89 9.85 3.76
C ASN A 350 16.77 11.40 3.78
N GLY A 351 16.14 11.92 4.84
CA GLY A 351 15.92 13.36 5.04
C GLY A 351 14.71 13.96 4.34
N LYS A 352 14.02 13.23 3.45
CA LYS A 352 12.79 13.65 2.77
C LYS A 352 11.56 13.18 3.54
N PRO A 353 10.51 14.03 3.71
CA PRO A 353 9.28 13.60 4.34
C PRO A 353 8.63 12.45 3.57
N LEU A 354 8.04 11.50 4.28
CA LEU A 354 7.30 10.39 3.68
C LEU A 354 5.85 10.79 3.45
N ILE A 355 5.31 10.48 2.28
CA ILE A 355 3.89 10.63 1.93
C ILE A 355 3.41 9.29 1.35
N VAL A 356 2.40 8.71 1.96
CA VAL A 356 1.72 7.52 1.47
C VAL A 356 0.44 7.95 0.75
N ILE A 357 0.22 7.48 -0.48
CA ILE A 357 -0.88 7.96 -1.31
C ILE A 357 -1.92 6.86 -1.48
N TRP A 358 -3.16 7.16 -1.10
CA TRP A 358 -4.31 6.30 -1.34
C TRP A 358 -4.88 6.51 -2.74
N ALA A 359 -5.36 5.43 -3.37
CA ALA A 359 -6.02 5.44 -4.69
C ALA A 359 -5.21 6.20 -5.76
N SER A 360 -3.87 6.08 -5.74
CA SER A 360 -2.99 6.75 -6.72
C SER A 360 -3.30 6.35 -8.16
N GLU A 361 -3.83 5.16 -8.38
CA GLU A 361 -4.26 4.62 -9.69
C GLU A 361 -5.45 5.36 -10.30
N SER A 362 -6.20 6.12 -9.49
CA SER A 362 -7.33 6.93 -9.97
C SER A 362 -6.90 8.17 -10.76
N VAL A 363 -5.62 8.54 -10.68
CA VAL A 363 -5.02 9.67 -11.38
C VAL A 363 -3.97 9.15 -12.37
N PRO A 364 -3.97 9.60 -13.64
CA PRO A 364 -3.00 9.15 -14.63
C PRO A 364 -1.55 9.34 -14.19
N LEU A 365 -0.68 8.36 -14.44
CA LEU A 365 0.72 8.39 -14.03
C LEU A 365 1.48 9.62 -14.57
N ALA A 366 1.16 10.07 -15.78
CA ALA A 366 1.74 11.29 -16.35
C ALA A 366 1.35 12.55 -15.57
N THR A 367 0.15 12.58 -15.00
CA THR A 367 -0.32 13.67 -14.13
C THR A 367 0.45 13.65 -12.80
N TRP A 368 0.62 12.48 -12.19
CA TRP A 368 1.46 12.33 -11.00
C TRP A 368 2.89 12.79 -11.25
N LYS A 369 3.50 12.36 -12.37
CA LYS A 369 4.83 12.81 -12.76
C LYS A 369 4.93 14.33 -12.79
N SER A 370 3.99 15.00 -13.46
CA SER A 370 3.94 16.47 -13.53
C SER A 370 3.80 17.12 -12.15
N ILE A 371 2.92 16.58 -11.28
CA ILE A 371 2.73 17.11 -9.91
C ILE A 371 4.04 16.99 -9.11
N LEU A 372 4.68 15.82 -9.10
CA LEU A 372 5.88 15.60 -8.30
C LEU A 372 7.09 16.39 -8.83
N GLU A 373 7.18 16.60 -10.15
CA GLU A 373 8.20 17.48 -10.75
C GLU A 373 7.99 18.95 -10.34
N GLU A 374 6.75 19.43 -10.33
CA GLU A 374 6.41 20.78 -9.85
C GLU A 374 6.70 20.98 -8.36
N LEU A 375 6.40 19.99 -7.51
CA LEU A 375 6.77 20.02 -6.09
C LEU A 375 8.29 20.08 -5.88
N ARG A 376 9.05 19.28 -6.63
CA ARG A 376 10.53 19.33 -6.59
C ARG A 376 11.06 20.70 -7.00
N ALA A 377 10.51 21.29 -8.06
CA ALA A 377 10.88 22.62 -8.52
C ALA A 377 10.63 23.71 -7.48
N GLN A 378 9.64 23.51 -6.60
CA GLN A 378 9.33 24.38 -5.47
C GLN A 378 10.19 24.07 -4.21
N GLY A 379 11.11 23.11 -4.25
CA GLY A 379 11.88 22.67 -3.09
C GLY A 379 11.04 21.87 -2.07
N LEU A 380 9.92 21.31 -2.50
CA LEU A 380 8.98 20.50 -1.71
C LEU A 380 9.09 19.01 -2.08
N ASP A 381 10.32 18.50 -2.18
CA ASP A 381 10.53 17.08 -2.48
C ASP A 381 10.19 16.19 -1.28
N ALA A 382 9.65 15.02 -1.56
CA ALA A 382 9.27 14.01 -0.58
C ALA A 382 9.52 12.61 -1.12
N THR A 383 9.42 11.60 -0.26
CA THR A 383 9.37 10.18 -0.64
C THR A 383 7.90 9.79 -0.76
N TYR A 384 7.51 9.23 -1.91
CA TYR A 384 6.13 8.91 -2.22
C TYR A 384 5.92 7.42 -2.43
N LEU A 385 4.93 6.83 -1.72
CA LEU A 385 4.49 5.46 -1.94
C LEU A 385 3.12 5.44 -2.61
N ALA A 386 3.01 4.73 -3.73
CA ALA A 386 1.77 4.58 -4.49
C ALA A 386 0.96 3.36 -4.04
N THR A 387 -0.37 3.44 -4.11
CA THR A 387 -1.26 2.29 -3.97
C THR A 387 -1.22 1.42 -5.22
N GLY A 388 -1.37 0.11 -5.02
CA GLY A 388 -1.45 -0.90 -6.07
C GLY A 388 -0.09 -1.47 -6.47
N TYR A 389 -0.15 -2.60 -7.17
CA TYR A 389 1.05 -3.36 -7.55
C TYR A 389 1.43 -3.19 -9.03
N ASN A 390 0.92 -2.14 -9.68
CA ASN A 390 1.37 -1.79 -11.03
C ASN A 390 2.80 -1.26 -10.97
N ILE A 391 3.76 -2.06 -11.45
CA ILE A 391 5.19 -1.72 -11.40
C ILE A 391 5.56 -0.50 -12.24
N THR A 392 4.73 -0.06 -13.19
CA THR A 392 4.98 1.18 -13.94
C THR A 392 4.95 2.42 -13.05
N ASN A 393 4.25 2.36 -11.93
CA ASN A 393 4.23 3.43 -10.94
C ASN A 393 5.62 3.74 -10.38
N LEU A 394 6.55 2.78 -10.41
CA LEU A 394 7.92 2.95 -9.94
C LEU A 394 8.77 3.89 -10.81
N ASP A 395 8.31 4.28 -12.00
CA ASP A 395 8.95 5.36 -12.78
C ASP A 395 8.74 6.74 -12.14
N VAL A 396 7.70 6.88 -11.30
CA VAL A 396 7.30 8.15 -10.70
C VAL A 396 7.42 8.13 -9.17
N PHE A 397 7.03 7.01 -8.55
CA PHE A 397 6.99 6.83 -7.10
C PHE A 397 8.21 6.07 -6.57
N ASP A 398 8.49 6.24 -5.29
CA ASP A 398 9.63 5.63 -4.61
C ASP A 398 9.36 4.23 -4.07
N GLY A 399 8.10 3.80 -4.09
CA GLY A 399 7.70 2.47 -3.67
C GLY A 399 6.22 2.20 -3.88
N LEU A 400 5.84 0.95 -3.60
CA LEU A 400 4.46 0.46 -3.75
C LEU A 400 3.95 -0.13 -2.44
N HIS A 401 2.68 0.07 -2.18
CA HIS A 401 1.93 -0.63 -1.15
C HIS A 401 0.54 -1.01 -1.67
N GLU A 402 -0.16 -1.90 -0.99
CA GLU A 402 -1.58 -2.16 -1.20
C GLU A 402 -2.33 -1.86 0.10
N TYR A 403 -3.58 -1.41 -0.01
CA TYR A 403 -4.41 -1.21 1.16
C TYR A 403 -5.19 -2.49 1.51
N ASN A 404 -5.91 -3.05 0.54
CA ASN A 404 -6.76 -4.21 0.76
C ASN A 404 -6.21 -5.46 0.05
N VAL A 405 -5.72 -6.41 0.84
CA VAL A 405 -5.17 -7.67 0.33
C VAL A 405 -6.12 -8.86 0.48
N SER A 406 -7.34 -8.63 0.97
CA SER A 406 -8.30 -9.70 1.27
C SER A 406 -8.75 -10.50 0.04
N THR A 407 -8.75 -9.86 -1.12
CA THR A 407 -9.21 -10.46 -2.39
C THR A 407 -8.07 -10.94 -3.28
N ILE A 408 -6.81 -10.77 -2.87
CA ILE A 408 -5.65 -11.17 -3.67
C ILE A 408 -5.46 -12.69 -3.60
N PRO A 409 -5.64 -13.41 -4.71
CA PRO A 409 -5.39 -14.84 -4.72
C PRO A 409 -3.89 -15.11 -4.62
N ASN A 410 -3.51 -16.23 -3.96
CA ASN A 410 -2.11 -16.64 -3.79
C ASN A 410 -1.18 -15.52 -3.26
N LEU A 411 -1.61 -14.85 -2.20
CA LEU A 411 -0.97 -13.65 -1.64
C LEU A 411 0.56 -13.82 -1.47
N THR A 412 1.03 -14.98 -1.01
CA THR A 412 2.49 -15.27 -0.87
C THR A 412 3.23 -15.13 -2.20
N GLU A 413 2.67 -15.67 -3.28
CA GLU A 413 3.32 -15.59 -4.59
C GLU A 413 3.24 -14.18 -5.17
N THR A 414 2.10 -13.52 -5.02
CA THR A 414 1.95 -12.11 -5.41
C THR A 414 2.98 -11.24 -4.71
N PHE A 415 3.11 -11.33 -3.38
CA PHE A 415 4.09 -10.55 -2.63
C PHE A 415 5.53 -10.84 -3.06
N ARG A 416 5.90 -12.09 -3.27
CA ARG A 416 7.24 -12.47 -3.77
C ARG A 416 7.53 -11.87 -5.15
N SER A 417 6.55 -11.90 -6.03
CA SER A 417 6.68 -11.39 -7.40
C SER A 417 6.85 -9.86 -7.40
N VAL A 418 5.96 -9.14 -6.68
CA VAL A 418 6.00 -7.68 -6.60
C VAL A 418 7.25 -7.21 -5.83
N ALA A 419 7.61 -7.87 -4.74
CA ALA A 419 8.84 -7.59 -3.98
C ALA A 419 10.07 -7.68 -4.87
N ARG A 420 10.17 -8.74 -5.67
CA ARG A 420 11.26 -8.93 -6.61
C ARG A 420 11.30 -7.82 -7.66
N ALA A 421 10.14 -7.56 -8.29
CA ALA A 421 10.03 -6.53 -9.32
C ALA A 421 10.40 -5.14 -8.77
N THR A 422 9.92 -4.79 -7.59
CA THR A 422 10.24 -3.52 -6.91
C THR A 422 11.72 -3.41 -6.56
N ARG A 423 12.29 -4.44 -5.94
CA ARG A 423 13.70 -4.47 -5.52
C ARG A 423 14.67 -4.31 -6.68
N TYR A 424 14.34 -4.92 -7.80
CA TYR A 424 15.20 -4.92 -8.98
C TYR A 424 14.83 -3.88 -10.04
N TYR A 425 13.86 -3.01 -9.77
CA TYR A 425 13.35 -2.04 -10.73
C TYR A 425 14.47 -1.15 -11.30
N GLY A 426 15.41 -0.74 -10.45
CA GLY A 426 16.55 0.08 -10.84
C GLY A 426 17.49 -0.54 -11.89
N LEU A 427 17.45 -1.88 -12.11
CA LEU A 427 18.24 -2.52 -13.18
C LEU A 427 17.90 -2.02 -14.59
N LEU A 428 16.64 -1.59 -14.78
CA LEU A 428 16.12 -1.14 -16.08
C LEU A 428 15.93 0.39 -16.15
N ALA A 429 16.17 1.11 -15.04
CA ALA A 429 16.04 2.55 -14.97
C ALA A 429 17.32 3.25 -15.47
N ASP A 430 17.17 4.45 -16.06
CA ASP A 430 18.30 5.25 -16.52
C ASP A 430 19.16 5.79 -15.37
N SER A 431 18.51 5.98 -14.21
CA SER A 431 19.15 6.31 -12.94
C SER A 431 18.63 5.34 -11.87
N PRO A 432 19.42 4.33 -11.47
CA PRO A 432 18.99 3.32 -10.53
C PRO A 432 18.82 3.94 -9.14
N THR A 433 17.58 4.20 -8.76
CA THR A 433 17.21 4.57 -7.40
C THR A 433 16.56 3.38 -6.71
N PRO A 434 16.96 3.07 -5.47
CA PRO A 434 16.33 1.97 -4.74
C PRO A 434 14.84 2.27 -4.51
N LYS A 435 13.98 1.24 -4.67
CA LYS A 435 12.53 1.32 -4.49
C LYS A 435 12.10 0.55 -3.27
N ILE A 436 11.15 1.11 -2.52
CA ILE A 436 10.66 0.57 -1.24
C ILE A 436 9.57 -0.47 -1.52
N TRP A 437 9.79 -1.69 -1.07
CA TRP A 437 8.77 -2.73 -1.05
C TRP A 437 8.04 -2.76 0.29
N VAL A 438 6.73 -2.54 0.24
CA VAL A 438 5.86 -2.61 1.41
C VAL A 438 4.89 -3.78 1.25
N ALA A 439 4.93 -4.72 2.19
CA ALA A 439 3.92 -5.76 2.28
C ALA A 439 2.79 -5.31 3.22
N THR A 440 1.54 -5.51 2.80
CA THR A 440 0.37 -5.18 3.63
C THR A 440 -0.14 -6.42 4.35
N VAL A 441 -0.48 -6.27 5.62
CA VAL A 441 -1.10 -7.31 6.43
C VAL A 441 -2.45 -6.82 6.95
N GLN A 442 -3.42 -7.74 7.09
CA GLN A 442 -4.82 -7.36 7.31
C GLN A 442 -5.55 -8.44 8.12
N PRO A 443 -6.31 -8.06 9.18
CA PRO A 443 -7.03 -9.05 10.00
C PRO A 443 -8.29 -9.60 9.34
N GLY A 444 -8.88 -8.85 8.41
CA GLY A 444 -10.12 -9.12 7.69
C GLY A 444 -10.59 -7.88 6.97
N PHE A 445 -11.69 -7.96 6.22
CA PHE A 445 -12.34 -6.81 5.56
C PHE A 445 -13.85 -7.05 5.49
N GLY A 446 -14.64 -6.19 6.12
CA GLY A 446 -16.08 -6.36 6.18
C GLY A 446 -16.49 -7.70 6.82
N GLU A 447 -17.17 -8.53 6.01
CA GLU A 447 -17.56 -9.89 6.39
C GLU A 447 -16.63 -10.96 5.80
N PHE A 448 -15.81 -10.59 4.80
CA PHE A 448 -14.92 -11.50 4.11
C PHE A 448 -13.51 -10.90 3.95
N PRO A 449 -12.46 -11.72 4.16
CA PRO A 449 -12.55 -13.03 4.82
C PRO A 449 -12.91 -12.89 6.30
N ASP A 450 -13.54 -13.94 6.84
CA ASP A 450 -13.75 -14.02 8.30
C ASP A 450 -12.39 -13.94 9.00
N ARG A 451 -12.36 -13.20 10.10
CA ARG A 451 -11.15 -13.04 10.91
C ARG A 451 -10.65 -14.35 11.52
N ASP A 452 -11.51 -15.38 11.67
CA ASP A 452 -11.21 -16.74 12.14
C ASP A 452 -10.20 -16.76 13.30
N ASN A 453 -10.53 -16.05 14.37
CA ASN A 453 -9.67 -15.91 15.56
C ASN A 453 -8.22 -15.48 15.23
N GLY A 454 -8.04 -14.64 14.23
CA GLY A 454 -6.75 -14.12 13.79
C GLY A 454 -6.00 -15.01 12.82
N LYS A 455 -6.58 -16.10 12.33
CA LYS A 455 -5.93 -16.99 11.36
C LYS A 455 -5.64 -16.28 10.04
N PHE A 456 -6.60 -15.52 9.53
CA PHE A 456 -6.39 -14.74 8.32
C PHE A 456 -5.25 -13.74 8.50
N TYR A 457 -5.20 -13.04 9.62
CA TYR A 457 -4.14 -12.08 9.93
C TYR A 457 -2.76 -12.74 9.99
N ARG A 458 -2.65 -13.91 10.63
CA ARG A 458 -1.42 -14.70 10.65
C ARG A 458 -0.97 -15.09 9.24
N ASN A 459 -1.90 -15.53 8.39
CA ASN A 459 -1.60 -15.90 7.01
C ASN A 459 -1.07 -14.71 6.19
N THR A 460 -1.63 -13.49 6.38
CA THR A 460 -1.12 -12.30 5.71
C THR A 460 0.28 -11.92 6.19
N PHE A 461 0.58 -12.03 7.50
CA PHE A 461 1.94 -11.85 8.02
C PHE A 461 2.93 -12.89 7.47
N GLU A 462 2.55 -14.17 7.43
CA GLU A 462 3.42 -15.19 6.87
C GLU A 462 3.74 -14.94 5.39
N ALA A 463 2.75 -14.49 4.62
CA ALA A 463 2.96 -14.10 3.22
C ALA A 463 3.91 -12.90 3.12
N ALA A 464 3.72 -11.89 3.97
CA ALA A 464 4.57 -10.71 4.04
C ALA A 464 6.02 -11.07 4.34
N LEU A 465 6.27 -11.86 5.39
CA LEU A 465 7.62 -12.25 5.80
C LEU A 465 8.36 -13.02 4.70
N LYS A 466 7.64 -13.88 3.95
CA LYS A 466 8.21 -14.63 2.83
C LYS A 466 8.65 -13.76 1.65
N SER A 467 8.23 -12.52 1.58
CA SER A 467 8.62 -11.54 0.56
C SER A 467 9.82 -10.68 0.94
N ASP A 468 10.32 -10.79 2.18
CA ASP A 468 11.40 -9.98 2.77
C ASP A 468 11.15 -8.46 2.56
N PRO A 469 10.07 -7.89 3.12
CA PRO A 469 9.70 -6.52 2.88
C PRO A 469 10.64 -5.54 3.60
N ASP A 470 10.80 -4.34 3.00
CA ASP A 470 11.47 -3.22 3.66
C ASP A 470 10.60 -2.71 4.82
N TRP A 471 9.28 -2.57 4.57
CA TRP A 471 8.28 -2.21 5.58
C TRP A 471 7.05 -3.12 5.51
N ILE A 472 6.32 -3.18 6.62
CA ILE A 472 5.01 -3.81 6.69
C ILE A 472 3.98 -2.75 7.09
N PHE A 473 2.87 -2.67 6.33
CA PHE A 473 1.71 -1.85 6.66
C PHE A 473 0.59 -2.74 7.17
N ILE A 474 -0.10 -2.30 8.22
CA ILE A 474 -1.27 -2.96 8.80
C ILE A 474 -2.52 -2.19 8.38
N THR A 475 -3.41 -2.85 7.69
CA THR A 475 -4.76 -2.38 7.39
C THR A 475 -5.70 -2.99 8.42
N THR A 476 -6.08 -2.28 9.52
CA THR A 476 -5.75 -0.91 9.95
C THR A 476 -5.55 -0.85 11.46
N TRP A 477 -5.13 0.29 12.03
CA TRP A 477 -5.24 0.48 13.47
C TRP A 477 -6.72 0.52 13.88
N ASN A 478 -7.51 1.47 13.29
CA ASN A 478 -8.85 1.80 13.78
C ASN A 478 -9.87 2.12 12.66
N GLU A 479 -9.84 1.44 11.50
CA GLU A 479 -10.93 1.58 10.54
C GLU A 479 -12.10 0.64 10.93
N TRP A 480 -13.01 1.18 11.77
CA TRP A 480 -14.10 0.44 12.35
C TRP A 480 -15.24 0.14 11.36
N TRP A 481 -15.47 1.05 10.41
CA TRP A 481 -16.52 0.90 9.41
C TRP A 481 -16.22 -0.25 8.42
N GLU A 482 -14.95 -0.42 8.09
CA GLU A 482 -14.50 -1.53 7.23
C GLU A 482 -14.26 -2.82 8.03
N HIS A 483 -14.33 -2.77 9.35
CA HIS A 483 -14.03 -3.91 10.21
C HIS A 483 -12.61 -4.47 9.96
N THR A 484 -11.64 -3.58 9.75
CA THR A 484 -10.22 -3.93 9.53
C THR A 484 -9.33 -3.63 10.73
N HIS A 485 -9.90 -3.04 11.79
CA HIS A 485 -9.18 -2.58 12.98
C HIS A 485 -8.44 -3.70 13.73
N ILE A 486 -7.28 -3.34 14.31
CA ILE A 486 -6.53 -4.15 15.27
C ILE A 486 -6.52 -3.53 16.67
N GLU A 487 -7.00 -2.29 16.83
CA GLU A 487 -7.19 -1.64 18.11
C GLU A 487 -8.01 -2.55 19.04
N PRO A 488 -7.69 -2.64 20.35
CA PRO A 488 -8.42 -3.47 21.29
C PRO A 488 -9.92 -3.21 21.28
N SER A 489 -10.72 -4.25 21.13
CA SER A 489 -12.15 -4.17 20.85
C SER A 489 -13.01 -5.02 21.78
N GLU A 490 -14.32 -4.72 21.80
CA GLU A 490 -15.29 -5.47 22.61
C GLU A 490 -15.36 -6.95 22.18
N LEU A 491 -15.23 -7.25 20.86
CA LEU A 491 -15.33 -8.62 20.36
C LEU A 491 -14.01 -9.40 20.48
N TYR A 492 -12.88 -8.76 20.26
CA TYR A 492 -11.60 -9.48 20.12
C TYR A 492 -10.61 -9.20 21.27
N GLY A 493 -10.96 -8.30 22.20
CA GLY A 493 -10.00 -7.88 23.23
C GLY A 493 -8.70 -7.37 22.62
N ASP A 494 -7.58 -7.86 23.11
CA ASP A 494 -6.22 -7.53 22.64
C ASP A 494 -5.61 -8.56 21.67
N LEU A 495 -6.42 -9.49 21.14
CA LEU A 495 -5.95 -10.60 20.30
C LEU A 495 -5.03 -10.13 19.16
N TYR A 496 -5.45 -9.10 18.44
CA TYR A 496 -4.72 -8.63 17.28
C TYR A 496 -3.42 -7.93 17.65
N LEU A 497 -3.34 -7.25 18.79
CA LEU A 497 -2.08 -6.68 19.30
C LEU A 497 -1.09 -7.77 19.70
N ARG A 498 -1.56 -8.87 20.31
CA ARG A 498 -0.68 -10.00 20.64
C ARG A 498 -0.12 -10.66 19.38
N ILE A 499 -0.95 -10.88 18.34
CA ILE A 499 -0.50 -11.43 17.06
C ILE A 499 0.51 -10.47 16.42
N THR A 500 0.21 -9.16 16.40
CA THR A 500 1.10 -8.15 15.84
C THR A 500 2.47 -8.19 16.53
N ARG A 501 2.51 -8.24 17.85
CA ARG A 501 3.76 -8.34 18.63
C ARG A 501 4.56 -9.57 18.26
N GLU A 502 3.93 -10.76 18.23
CA GLU A 502 4.57 -12.02 17.85
C GLU A 502 5.30 -11.92 16.51
N PHE A 503 4.62 -11.37 15.51
CA PHE A 503 5.20 -11.24 14.16
C PHE A 503 6.20 -10.10 14.06
N ALA A 504 6.01 -9.00 14.78
CA ALA A 504 6.96 -7.89 14.85
C ALA A 504 8.30 -8.34 15.45
N GLU A 505 8.28 -9.09 16.55
CA GLU A 505 9.47 -9.67 17.19
C GLU A 505 10.18 -10.63 16.24
N LYS A 506 9.45 -11.57 15.63
CA LYS A 506 9.98 -12.51 14.65
C LYS A 506 10.64 -11.82 13.46
N TRP A 507 10.00 -10.78 12.92
CA TRP A 507 10.47 -10.09 11.72
C TRP A 507 11.64 -9.16 11.98
N LYS A 508 11.64 -8.46 13.12
CA LYS A 508 12.70 -7.52 13.52
C LYS A 508 13.89 -8.21 14.18
N GLY A 509 13.80 -9.53 14.44
CA GLY A 509 14.87 -10.32 15.04
C GLY A 509 15.09 -10.00 16.52
N LYS A 510 14.01 -9.74 17.25
CA LYS A 510 14.02 -9.46 18.69
C LYS A 510 13.62 -10.69 19.49
#